data_77266c7a94704c55675156b5f6e73fc5
#
_entry.id   77266c7a94704c55675156b5f6e73fc5
#
_cell.length_a   1.000
_cell.length_b   1.000
_cell.length_c   1.000
_cell.angle_alpha   90.00
_cell.angle_beta   90.00
_cell.angle_gamma   90.00
#
_symmetry.space_group_name_H-M   'P 1'
#
loop_
_entity.id
_entity.type
_entity.pdbx_description
1 polymer ?
#
loop_
_entity_poly.entity_id
_entity_poly.type
_entity_poly.pdbx_seq_one_letter_code
_entity_poly.pdbx_strand_id
1 'polypeptide(L)'
;RAWFRRQWKSKLLPRIFHRNFESTEILRAPDPALVGKSFAQVARERGVDVADAFLDLVVEHGRALRWYTVMTNDRPRVLEEIVSHPDVLIGFSDAGAHLRNMAHYNFPLRMLRVVREAERRGEPCMSVERAVWRLTGELATWLNLDAGHLAEGRRADVVVVDPARLSPALDVAREAPMPFFDGFVRMVNQNDGAVRAVLVNGQEAVRDGEPVEALGRQRFGQVLRVGAPSLRDRGTSPPEAAGPRSRTGSDR
;
A
#
# COMPACT_ATOMS: atom_id res chain seq x y z
N ARG A 1 28.02 -16.36 -14.17
CA ARG A 1 28.17 -14.97 -13.71
C ARG A 1 28.29 -13.99 -14.87
N ALA A 2 29.22 -14.13 -15.84
CA ALA A 2 29.36 -13.20 -16.96
C ALA A 2 28.05 -13.00 -17.77
N TRP A 3 27.32 -14.08 -18.05
CA TRP A 3 26.03 -14.02 -18.71
C TRP A 3 25.00 -13.21 -17.86
N PHE A 4 24.92 -13.46 -16.55
CA PHE A 4 24.03 -12.75 -15.64
C PHE A 4 24.34 -11.25 -15.60
N ARG A 5 25.62 -10.87 -15.46
CA ARG A 5 26.04 -9.46 -15.49
C ARG A 5 25.67 -8.78 -16.82
N ARG A 6 25.82 -9.47 -17.94
CA ARG A 6 25.42 -8.95 -19.26
C ARG A 6 23.91 -8.76 -19.34
N GLN A 7 23.12 -9.76 -18.91
CA GLN A 7 21.67 -9.66 -18.88
C GLN A 7 21.20 -8.61 -17.87
N TRP A 8 21.87 -8.48 -16.75
CA TRP A 8 21.59 -7.47 -15.76
C TRP A 8 21.69 -6.04 -16.32
N LYS A 9 22.70 -5.76 -17.11
CA LYS A 9 22.95 -4.46 -17.76
C LYS A 9 22.11 -4.22 -19.01
N SER A 10 21.47 -5.24 -19.56
CA SER A 10 20.66 -5.13 -20.79
C SER A 10 19.42 -4.26 -20.56
N LYS A 11 19.15 -3.33 -21.47
CA LYS A 11 17.94 -2.46 -21.50
C LYS A 11 16.87 -2.94 -22.49
N LEU A 12 17.10 -4.05 -23.19
CA LEU A 12 16.30 -4.51 -24.31
C LEU A 12 14.92 -5.08 -23.91
N LEU A 13 14.76 -5.55 -22.68
CA LEU A 13 13.50 -6.11 -22.22
C LEU A 13 12.92 -5.27 -21.06
N PRO A 14 11.62 -4.97 -21.07
CA PRO A 14 10.96 -4.35 -19.94
C PRO A 14 11.09 -5.28 -18.73
N ARG A 15 11.34 -4.72 -17.56
CA ARG A 15 11.50 -5.48 -16.32
C ARG A 15 10.73 -4.79 -15.19
N ILE A 16 10.06 -5.58 -14.40
CA ILE A 16 9.35 -5.12 -13.21
C ILE A 16 10.34 -4.67 -12.13
N PHE A 17 11.44 -5.41 -11.96
CA PHE A 17 12.46 -5.08 -10.99
C PHE A 17 13.41 -3.99 -11.51
N HIS A 18 13.53 -2.87 -10.78
CA HIS A 18 14.35 -1.72 -11.17
C HIS A 18 15.84 -1.97 -11.20
N ARG A 19 16.30 -3.07 -10.64
CA ARG A 19 17.73 -3.41 -10.48
C ARG A 19 18.51 -2.36 -9.68
N ASN A 20 17.83 -1.67 -8.80
CA ASN A 20 18.47 -0.71 -7.92
C ASN A 20 18.87 -1.41 -6.63
N PHE A 21 20.09 -1.90 -6.61
CA PHE A 21 20.66 -2.56 -5.43
C PHE A 21 20.97 -1.60 -4.28
N GLU A 22 20.94 -0.29 -4.50
CA GLU A 22 21.03 0.69 -3.40
C GLU A 22 19.76 0.68 -2.56
N SER A 23 18.60 0.45 -3.18
CA SER A 23 17.29 0.39 -2.51
C SER A 23 16.80 -1.05 -2.25
N THR A 24 17.65 -2.06 -2.46
CA THR A 24 17.31 -3.46 -2.19
C THR A 24 17.99 -3.87 -0.89
N GLU A 25 17.20 -3.93 0.18
CA GLU A 25 17.65 -4.12 1.57
C GLU A 25 17.48 -5.56 2.02
N ILE A 26 18.47 -6.09 2.73
CA ILE A 26 18.45 -7.42 3.33
C ILE A 26 17.65 -7.39 4.63
N LEU A 27 16.49 -8.06 4.64
CA LEU A 27 15.60 -8.16 5.81
C LEU A 27 15.97 -9.28 6.75
N ARG A 28 16.55 -10.37 6.21
CA ARG A 28 16.97 -11.53 7.00
C ARG A 28 18.11 -12.26 6.30
N ALA A 29 19.10 -12.62 7.07
CA ALA A 29 20.19 -13.50 6.68
C ALA A 29 20.66 -14.29 7.90
N PRO A 30 21.36 -15.46 7.72
CA PRO A 30 22.01 -16.17 8.83
C PRO A 30 23.08 -15.32 9.54
N ASP A 31 23.78 -14.46 8.81
CA ASP A 31 24.68 -13.47 9.37
C ASP A 31 23.91 -12.17 9.72
N PRO A 32 23.74 -11.84 11.02
CA PRO A 32 23.05 -10.63 11.44
C PRO A 32 23.70 -9.31 10.94
N ALA A 33 25.02 -9.33 10.65
CA ALA A 33 25.73 -8.16 10.17
C ALA A 33 25.30 -7.71 8.76
N LEU A 34 24.57 -8.56 8.03
CA LEU A 34 24.00 -8.25 6.72
C LEU A 34 22.63 -7.59 6.80
N VAL A 35 21.90 -7.77 7.90
CA VAL A 35 20.52 -7.28 8.05
C VAL A 35 20.51 -5.75 8.10
N GLY A 36 19.59 -5.13 7.33
CA GLY A 36 19.49 -3.68 7.16
C GLY A 36 20.44 -3.09 6.13
N LYS A 37 21.38 -3.88 5.58
CA LYS A 37 22.27 -3.40 4.51
C LYS A 37 21.62 -3.59 3.14
N SER A 38 21.92 -2.66 2.22
CA SER A 38 21.63 -2.89 0.81
C SER A 38 22.68 -3.82 0.18
N PHE A 39 22.31 -4.50 -0.90
CA PHE A 39 23.30 -5.29 -1.66
C PHE A 39 24.45 -4.44 -2.20
N ALA A 40 24.18 -3.18 -2.53
CA ALA A 40 25.23 -2.25 -2.95
C ALA A 40 26.21 -1.90 -1.81
N GLN A 41 25.73 -1.77 -0.57
CA GLN A 41 26.59 -1.59 0.59
C GLN A 41 27.49 -2.82 0.81
N VAL A 42 26.91 -4.02 0.79
CA VAL A 42 27.68 -5.27 0.94
C VAL A 42 28.71 -5.41 -0.18
N ALA A 43 28.36 -5.05 -1.42
CA ALA A 43 29.31 -5.07 -2.54
C ALA A 43 30.50 -4.14 -2.31
N ARG A 44 30.25 -2.92 -1.83
CA ARG A 44 31.31 -1.95 -1.48
C ARG A 44 32.22 -2.48 -0.37
N GLU A 45 31.64 -3.04 0.69
CA GLU A 45 32.39 -3.60 1.82
C GLU A 45 33.26 -4.79 1.40
N ARG A 46 32.78 -5.62 0.46
CA ARG A 46 33.52 -6.78 -0.09
C ARG A 46 34.48 -6.42 -1.23
N GLY A 47 34.40 -5.21 -1.76
CA GLY A 47 35.22 -4.77 -2.90
C GLY A 47 34.92 -5.50 -4.21
N VAL A 48 33.65 -5.90 -4.43
CA VAL A 48 33.21 -6.67 -5.60
C VAL A 48 32.08 -5.97 -6.37
N ASP A 49 31.83 -6.43 -7.62
CA ASP A 49 30.66 -5.97 -8.38
C ASP A 49 29.37 -6.35 -7.67
N VAL A 50 28.38 -5.45 -7.69
CA VAL A 50 27.11 -5.64 -6.95
C VAL A 50 26.33 -6.87 -7.41
N ALA A 51 26.38 -7.22 -8.70
CA ALA A 51 25.76 -8.44 -9.20
C ALA A 51 26.43 -9.70 -8.66
N ASP A 52 27.75 -9.65 -8.43
CA ASP A 52 28.47 -10.75 -7.80
C ASP A 52 28.14 -10.86 -6.32
N ALA A 53 28.16 -9.75 -5.58
CA ALA A 53 27.74 -9.76 -4.18
C ALA A 53 26.33 -10.35 -4.01
N PHE A 54 25.39 -9.95 -4.87
CA PHE A 54 24.05 -10.53 -4.87
C PHE A 54 24.07 -12.05 -5.11
N LEU A 55 24.78 -12.50 -6.17
CA LEU A 55 24.85 -13.92 -6.50
C LEU A 55 25.56 -14.74 -5.42
N ASP A 56 26.60 -14.18 -4.81
CA ASP A 56 27.34 -14.84 -3.73
C ASP A 56 26.44 -15.04 -2.51
N LEU A 57 25.71 -14.00 -2.08
CA LEU A 57 24.79 -14.09 -0.96
C LEU A 57 23.63 -15.06 -1.23
N VAL A 58 23.09 -15.08 -2.46
CA VAL A 58 22.05 -16.04 -2.84
C VAL A 58 22.56 -17.48 -2.79
N VAL A 59 23.79 -17.72 -3.25
CA VAL A 59 24.41 -19.06 -3.22
C VAL A 59 24.77 -19.46 -1.77
N GLU A 60 25.31 -18.53 -0.99
CA GLU A 60 25.77 -18.76 0.38
C GLU A 60 24.59 -19.05 1.32
N HIS A 61 23.50 -18.31 1.20
CA HIS A 61 22.41 -18.35 2.17
C HIS A 61 21.11 -18.96 1.64
N GLY A 62 20.95 -19.11 0.33
CA GLY A 62 19.80 -19.74 -0.32
C GLY A 62 18.48 -19.20 0.21
N ARG A 63 17.61 -20.10 0.68
CA ARG A 63 16.28 -19.77 1.20
C ARG A 63 16.27 -19.02 2.54
N ALA A 64 17.39 -18.95 3.23
CA ALA A 64 17.50 -18.20 4.47
C ALA A 64 17.65 -16.68 4.24
N LEU A 65 18.09 -16.29 3.04
CA LEU A 65 18.17 -14.88 2.65
C LEU A 65 16.81 -14.33 2.27
N ARG A 66 16.45 -13.18 2.86
CA ARG A 66 15.27 -12.39 2.50
C ARG A 66 15.68 -10.96 2.25
N TRP A 67 15.10 -10.35 1.24
CA TRP A 67 15.34 -8.94 0.94
C TRP A 67 14.03 -8.25 0.53
N TYR A 68 14.03 -6.96 0.71
CA TYR A 68 12.97 -6.06 0.27
C TYR A 68 13.49 -5.19 -0.87
N THR A 69 12.63 -4.88 -1.81
CA THR A 69 12.91 -3.91 -2.86
C THR A 69 11.65 -3.14 -3.23
N VAL A 70 11.81 -1.86 -3.48
CA VAL A 70 10.71 -1.04 -4.03
C VAL A 70 10.63 -1.29 -5.53
N MET A 71 9.47 -1.67 -6.01
CA MET A 71 9.25 -1.97 -7.42
C MET A 71 8.62 -0.80 -8.18
N THR A 72 7.74 -0.05 -7.53
CA THR A 72 6.99 1.07 -8.13
C THR A 72 6.64 2.10 -7.05
N ASN A 73 6.21 3.29 -7.49
CA ASN A 73 5.69 4.34 -6.62
C ASN A 73 6.68 4.83 -5.55
N ASP A 74 7.97 4.86 -5.91
CA ASP A 74 9.08 5.29 -5.04
C ASP A 74 9.37 6.79 -5.12
N ARG A 75 8.64 7.52 -5.96
CA ARG A 75 8.77 8.98 -6.15
C ARG A 75 7.58 9.70 -5.52
N PRO A 76 7.73 10.29 -4.31
CA PRO A 76 6.61 10.84 -3.55
C PRO A 76 5.76 11.84 -4.34
N ARG A 77 6.38 12.78 -5.08
CA ARG A 77 5.64 13.78 -5.87
C ARG A 77 4.82 13.16 -7.00
N VAL A 78 5.39 12.18 -7.70
CA VAL A 78 4.67 11.46 -8.77
C VAL A 78 3.53 10.62 -8.17
N LEU A 79 3.74 10.05 -6.99
CA LEU A 79 2.69 9.32 -6.30
C LEU A 79 1.54 10.26 -5.89
N GLU A 80 1.84 11.46 -5.40
CA GLU A 80 0.86 12.51 -5.10
C GLU A 80 0.06 12.91 -6.33
N GLU A 81 0.70 13.07 -7.49
CA GLU A 81 0.04 13.32 -8.78
C GLU A 81 -0.89 12.17 -9.17
N ILE A 82 -0.43 10.92 -9.06
CA ILE A 82 -1.22 9.73 -9.42
C ILE A 82 -2.45 9.62 -8.53
N VAL A 83 -2.28 9.71 -7.20
CA VAL A 83 -3.41 9.52 -6.27
C VAL A 83 -4.42 10.67 -6.31
N SER A 84 -4.03 11.85 -6.79
CA SER A 84 -4.93 13.00 -6.95
C SER A 84 -5.54 13.10 -8.35
N HIS A 85 -5.03 12.35 -9.33
CA HIS A 85 -5.48 12.46 -10.71
C HIS A 85 -6.94 11.99 -10.87
N PRO A 86 -7.81 12.77 -11.53
CA PRO A 86 -9.24 12.47 -11.60
C PRO A 86 -9.55 11.18 -12.39
N ASP A 87 -8.73 10.84 -13.38
CA ASP A 87 -8.94 9.68 -14.25
C ASP A 87 -8.31 8.38 -13.68
N VAL A 88 -7.72 8.42 -12.49
CA VAL A 88 -7.11 7.26 -11.83
C VAL A 88 -7.99 6.81 -10.67
N LEU A 89 -8.48 5.58 -10.69
CA LEU A 89 -9.18 4.96 -9.57
C LEU A 89 -8.20 4.25 -8.65
N ILE A 90 -8.46 4.31 -7.35
CA ILE A 90 -7.61 3.70 -6.32
C ILE A 90 -8.24 2.37 -5.90
N GLY A 91 -7.72 1.23 -6.33
CA GLY A 91 -8.47 0.02 -6.17
C GLY A 91 -7.76 -1.28 -5.82
N PHE A 92 -6.55 -1.55 -6.28
CA PHE A 92 -5.98 -2.90 -6.19
C PHE A 92 -4.68 -2.97 -5.39
N SER A 93 -4.51 -4.09 -4.68
CA SER A 93 -3.33 -4.37 -3.87
C SER A 93 -2.52 -5.59 -4.34
N ASP A 94 -3.05 -6.38 -5.28
CA ASP A 94 -2.52 -7.71 -5.68
C ASP A 94 -2.29 -8.69 -4.52
N ALA A 95 -2.73 -8.37 -3.31
CA ALA A 95 -2.45 -9.14 -2.10
C ALA A 95 -2.95 -10.58 -2.18
N GLY A 96 -4.04 -10.84 -2.92
CA GLY A 96 -4.58 -12.17 -3.13
C GLY A 96 -3.70 -13.09 -3.97
N ALA A 97 -2.93 -12.53 -4.91
CA ALA A 97 -2.07 -13.28 -5.82
C ALA A 97 -0.64 -13.47 -5.29
N HIS A 98 -0.16 -12.53 -4.46
CA HIS A 98 1.25 -12.43 -4.08
C HIS A 98 1.48 -12.46 -2.56
N LEU A 99 0.75 -13.28 -1.84
CA LEU A 99 0.75 -13.35 -0.36
C LEU A 99 2.14 -13.50 0.27
N ARG A 100 3.07 -14.17 -0.40
CA ARG A 100 4.42 -14.42 0.14
C ARG A 100 5.41 -13.30 -0.05
N ASN A 101 5.17 -12.40 -0.98
CA ASN A 101 6.15 -11.40 -1.39
C ASN A 101 5.60 -9.99 -1.50
N MET A 102 4.31 -9.77 -1.25
CA MET A 102 3.70 -8.45 -1.25
C MET A 102 2.80 -8.25 -0.03
N ALA A 103 2.79 -7.02 0.49
CA ALA A 103 1.98 -6.62 1.64
C ALA A 103 1.36 -5.24 1.39
N HIS A 104 0.60 -5.10 0.28
CA HIS A 104 0.05 -3.81 -0.14
C HIS A 104 -1.45 -3.64 0.15
N TYR A 105 -2.07 -4.55 0.90
CA TYR A 105 -3.49 -4.51 1.25
C TYR A 105 -3.85 -3.37 2.22
N ASN A 106 -2.88 -2.70 2.82
CA ASN A 106 -3.08 -1.48 3.60
C ASN A 106 -2.96 -0.19 2.76
N PHE A 107 -3.02 -0.28 1.43
CA PHE A 107 -2.90 0.86 0.52
C PHE A 107 -3.88 2.01 0.85
N PRO A 108 -5.11 1.80 1.38
CA PRO A 108 -5.97 2.91 1.76
C PRO A 108 -5.36 3.77 2.88
N LEU A 109 -4.79 3.14 3.91
CA LEU A 109 -4.11 3.87 5.00
C LEU A 109 -2.85 4.58 4.49
N ARG A 110 -2.11 3.95 3.58
CA ARG A 110 -0.93 4.56 2.96
C ARG A 110 -1.30 5.76 2.10
N MET A 111 -2.41 5.71 1.36
CA MET A 111 -2.91 6.87 0.61
C MET A 111 -3.26 8.03 1.54
N LEU A 112 -3.99 7.78 2.64
CA LEU A 112 -4.31 8.81 3.64
C LEU A 112 -3.03 9.40 4.25
N ARG A 113 -2.00 8.59 4.50
CA ARG A 113 -0.70 9.07 4.95
C ARG A 113 -0.05 10.01 3.93
N VAL A 114 0.03 9.61 2.64
CA VAL A 114 0.61 10.42 1.57
C VAL A 114 -0.05 11.79 1.51
N VAL A 115 -1.38 11.86 1.55
CA VAL A 115 -2.15 13.11 1.56
C VAL A 115 -1.80 13.97 2.76
N ARG A 116 -1.75 13.39 3.97
CA ARG A 116 -1.39 14.13 5.19
C ARG A 116 0.07 14.58 5.22
N GLU A 117 0.97 13.82 4.69
CA GLU A 117 2.38 14.22 4.57
C GLU A 117 2.53 15.39 3.60
N ALA A 118 1.81 15.41 2.49
CA ALA A 118 1.76 16.54 1.56
C ALA A 118 1.20 17.80 2.24
N GLU A 119 0.11 17.67 2.99
CA GLU A 119 -0.47 18.77 3.78
C GLU A 119 0.53 19.34 4.81
N ARG A 120 1.20 18.47 5.60
CA ARG A 120 2.20 18.87 6.60
C ARG A 120 3.41 19.60 5.99
N ARG A 121 3.74 19.31 4.75
CA ARG A 121 4.79 20.02 4.01
C ARG A 121 4.33 21.38 3.46
N GLY A 122 3.06 21.74 3.63
CA GLY A 122 2.48 22.96 3.06
C GLY A 122 2.18 22.88 1.55
N GLU A 123 2.15 21.68 0.98
CA GLU A 123 1.94 21.44 -0.45
C GLU A 123 0.86 20.35 -0.65
N PRO A 124 -0.37 20.60 -0.19
CA PRO A 124 -1.43 19.59 -0.23
C PRO A 124 -1.76 19.20 -1.68
N CYS A 125 -1.80 17.89 -1.97
CA CYS A 125 -2.21 17.37 -3.27
C CYS A 125 -3.73 17.22 -3.39
N MET A 126 -4.43 17.02 -2.26
CA MET A 126 -5.88 17.03 -2.12
C MET A 126 -6.26 17.18 -0.65
N SER A 127 -7.55 17.42 -0.35
CA SER A 127 -8.06 17.38 1.03
C SER A 127 -8.19 15.94 1.54
N VAL A 128 -8.24 15.76 2.87
CA VAL A 128 -8.45 14.45 3.49
C VAL A 128 -9.84 13.90 3.14
N GLU A 129 -10.86 14.76 3.09
CA GLU A 129 -12.23 14.41 2.70
C GLU A 129 -12.25 13.87 1.25
N ARG A 130 -11.53 14.53 0.35
CA ARG A 130 -11.42 14.06 -1.04
C ARG A 130 -10.71 12.70 -1.11
N ALA A 131 -9.67 12.48 -0.30
CA ALA A 131 -8.97 11.20 -0.24
C ALA A 131 -9.89 10.09 0.29
N VAL A 132 -10.67 10.35 1.34
CA VAL A 132 -11.67 9.41 1.85
C VAL A 132 -12.73 9.12 0.79
N TRP A 133 -13.26 10.13 0.12
CA TRP A 133 -14.19 9.96 -0.99
C TRP A 133 -13.64 9.04 -2.07
N ARG A 134 -12.40 9.24 -2.50
CA ARG A 134 -11.73 8.44 -3.52
C ARG A 134 -11.59 6.96 -3.15
N LEU A 135 -11.46 6.67 -1.86
CA LEU A 135 -11.36 5.30 -1.32
C LEU A 135 -12.74 4.65 -1.06
N THR A 136 -13.82 5.39 -1.12
CA THR A 136 -15.15 4.94 -0.72
C THR A 136 -16.23 5.28 -1.76
N GLY A 137 -16.81 6.46 -1.70
CA GLY A 137 -17.94 6.87 -2.53
C GLY A 137 -17.63 6.93 -4.02
N GLU A 138 -16.42 7.36 -4.43
CA GLU A 138 -16.01 7.39 -5.83
C GLU A 138 -16.03 5.98 -6.44
N LEU A 139 -15.42 5.00 -5.74
CA LEU A 139 -15.40 3.61 -6.19
C LEU A 139 -16.81 2.98 -6.19
N ALA A 140 -17.60 3.23 -5.16
CA ALA A 140 -18.96 2.73 -5.06
C ALA A 140 -19.83 3.28 -6.21
N THR A 141 -19.70 4.57 -6.51
CA THR A 141 -20.40 5.22 -7.62
C THR A 141 -19.96 4.64 -8.96
N TRP A 142 -18.66 4.49 -9.18
CA TRP A 142 -18.11 3.93 -10.43
C TRP A 142 -18.55 2.48 -10.64
N LEU A 143 -18.58 1.67 -9.57
CA LEU A 143 -19.02 0.28 -9.59
C LEU A 143 -20.55 0.11 -9.50
N ASN A 144 -21.30 1.21 -9.37
CA ASN A 144 -22.74 1.21 -9.19
C ASN A 144 -23.19 0.34 -7.98
N LEU A 145 -22.56 0.57 -6.82
CA LEU A 145 -22.82 -0.13 -5.56
C LEU A 145 -23.51 0.78 -4.56
N ASP A 146 -24.47 0.23 -3.79
CA ASP A 146 -25.06 0.91 -2.63
C ASP A 146 -24.14 0.77 -1.41
N ALA A 147 -23.04 1.54 -1.42
CA ALA A 147 -22.00 1.55 -0.38
C ALA A 147 -21.21 2.88 -0.43
N GLY A 148 -20.25 3.03 0.49
CA GLY A 148 -19.26 4.11 0.46
C GLY A 148 -19.75 5.47 0.94
N HIS A 149 -20.93 5.54 1.56
CA HIS A 149 -21.52 6.77 2.08
C HIS A 149 -22.00 6.59 3.52
N LEU A 150 -21.77 7.60 4.36
CA LEU A 150 -22.32 7.68 5.72
C LEU A 150 -23.54 8.61 5.70
N ALA A 151 -24.75 8.03 5.76
CA ALA A 151 -26.02 8.76 5.82
C ALA A 151 -27.09 7.91 6.52
N GLU A 152 -28.08 8.56 7.10
CA GLU A 152 -29.21 7.88 7.73
C GLU A 152 -29.93 6.96 6.75
N GLY A 153 -30.26 5.74 7.20
CA GLY A 153 -30.92 4.72 6.39
C GLY A 153 -30.00 4.01 5.38
N ARG A 154 -28.72 4.34 5.37
CA ARG A 154 -27.73 3.70 4.51
C ARG A 154 -26.97 2.62 5.27
N ARG A 155 -26.17 1.84 4.54
CA ARG A 155 -25.30 0.80 5.08
C ARG A 155 -24.26 1.38 6.04
N ALA A 156 -24.14 0.78 7.21
CA ALA A 156 -23.20 1.21 8.24
C ALA A 156 -21.90 0.37 8.19
N ASP A 157 -21.20 0.40 7.04
CA ASP A 157 -19.83 -0.11 6.92
C ASP A 157 -18.88 1.06 7.22
N VAL A 158 -18.25 1.05 8.39
CA VAL A 158 -17.50 2.19 8.92
C VAL A 158 -16.12 1.74 9.39
N VAL A 159 -15.10 2.49 9.04
CA VAL A 159 -13.73 2.32 9.57
C VAL A 159 -13.35 3.57 10.35
N VAL A 160 -12.92 3.39 11.60
CA VAL A 160 -12.38 4.46 12.45
C VAL A 160 -10.86 4.41 12.40
N VAL A 161 -10.27 5.45 11.85
CA VAL A 161 -8.81 5.57 11.67
C VAL A 161 -8.26 6.60 12.64
N ASP A 162 -7.17 6.27 13.33
CA ASP A 162 -6.40 7.21 14.13
C ASP A 162 -5.42 7.98 13.23
N PRO A 163 -5.66 9.28 12.99
CA PRO A 163 -4.77 10.06 12.12
C PRO A 163 -3.35 10.20 12.67
N ALA A 164 -3.12 10.10 13.97
CA ALA A 164 -1.78 10.19 14.55
C ALA A 164 -0.90 8.98 14.19
N ARG A 165 -1.53 7.86 13.83
CA ARG A 165 -0.86 6.61 13.44
C ARG A 165 -0.61 6.49 11.93
N LEU A 166 -1.05 7.43 11.12
CA LEU A 166 -0.70 7.51 9.70
C LEU A 166 0.75 7.98 9.55
N SER A 167 1.68 7.06 9.65
CA SER A 167 3.13 7.29 9.68
C SER A 167 3.89 6.30 8.78
N PRO A 168 5.20 6.46 8.55
CA PRO A 168 6.02 5.51 7.80
C PRO A 168 6.02 4.08 8.37
N ALA A 169 5.60 3.88 9.62
CA ALA A 169 5.43 2.54 10.19
C ALA A 169 4.43 1.66 9.39
N LEU A 170 3.50 2.29 8.66
CA LEU A 170 2.58 1.56 7.76
C LEU A 170 3.29 0.84 6.59
N ASP A 171 4.54 1.20 6.28
CA ASP A 171 5.32 0.57 5.22
C ASP A 171 6.09 -0.66 5.71
N VAL A 172 6.22 -0.83 7.02
CA VAL A 172 6.93 -1.97 7.60
C VAL A 172 6.17 -3.25 7.33
N ALA A 173 6.82 -4.16 6.61
CA ALA A 173 6.29 -5.48 6.31
C ALA A 173 7.07 -6.56 7.07
N ARG A 174 6.38 -7.62 7.50
CA ARG A 174 6.99 -8.77 8.16
C ARG A 174 6.37 -10.07 7.68
N GLU A 175 7.10 -11.16 7.82
CA GLU A 175 6.56 -12.49 7.60
C GLU A 175 5.68 -12.90 8.82
N ALA A 176 4.51 -13.45 8.56
CA ALA A 176 3.63 -14.01 9.57
C ALA A 176 3.00 -15.32 9.10
N PRO A 177 2.82 -16.33 9.99
CA PRO A 177 2.15 -17.56 9.63
C PRO A 177 0.68 -17.31 9.29
N MET A 178 0.14 -18.10 8.37
CA MET A 178 -1.29 -18.12 8.09
C MET A 178 -1.96 -19.17 8.99
N PRO A 179 -2.96 -18.77 9.81
CA PRO A 179 -3.55 -19.68 10.81
C PRO A 179 -4.18 -20.96 10.25
N PHE A 180 -4.66 -20.93 9.00
CA PHE A 180 -5.39 -22.05 8.37
C PHE A 180 -4.56 -22.86 7.39
N PHE A 181 -3.26 -22.53 7.21
CA PHE A 181 -2.39 -23.19 6.24
C PHE A 181 -1.06 -23.52 6.92
N ASP A 182 -0.96 -24.74 7.42
CA ASP A 182 0.23 -25.20 8.15
C ASP A 182 1.52 -25.01 7.31
N GLY A 183 2.52 -24.41 7.95
CA GLY A 183 3.81 -24.10 7.34
C GLY A 183 3.78 -22.98 6.28
N PHE A 184 2.62 -22.37 5.98
CA PHE A 184 2.57 -21.24 5.05
C PHE A 184 2.77 -19.92 5.77
N VAL A 185 3.71 -19.13 5.25
CA VAL A 185 4.06 -17.79 5.76
C VAL A 185 3.72 -16.76 4.68
N ARG A 186 3.07 -15.68 5.07
CA ARG A 186 2.74 -14.54 4.20
C ARG A 186 3.39 -13.26 4.70
N MET A 187 3.48 -12.28 3.80
CA MET A 187 3.83 -10.92 4.19
C MET A 187 2.61 -10.21 4.80
N VAL A 188 2.82 -9.48 5.87
CA VAL A 188 1.81 -8.63 6.51
C VAL A 188 2.42 -7.27 6.81
N ASN A 189 1.59 -6.22 6.71
CA ASN A 189 1.93 -4.89 7.21
C ASN A 189 1.48 -4.75 8.66
N GLN A 190 2.19 -3.93 9.39
CA GLN A 190 1.89 -3.61 10.77
C GLN A 190 1.12 -2.29 10.80
N ASN A 191 -0.19 -2.37 11.07
CA ASN A 191 -1.07 -1.20 11.14
C ASN A 191 -1.47 -0.87 12.58
N ASP A 192 -0.63 -1.24 13.55
CA ASP A 192 -0.92 -1.19 14.97
C ASP A 192 -1.43 0.18 15.42
N GLY A 193 -2.66 0.20 15.92
CA GLY A 193 -3.36 1.40 16.38
C GLY A 193 -3.84 2.34 15.28
N ALA A 194 -3.53 2.10 13.99
CA ALA A 194 -4.03 2.94 12.90
C ALA A 194 -5.53 2.73 12.65
N VAL A 195 -6.04 1.50 12.81
CA VAL A 195 -7.46 1.19 12.73
C VAL A 195 -7.98 0.93 14.14
N ARG A 196 -8.85 1.82 14.64
CA ARG A 196 -9.43 1.72 15.99
C ARG A 196 -10.65 0.83 16.02
N ALA A 197 -11.50 0.92 15.00
CA ALA A 197 -12.66 0.06 14.87
C ALA A 197 -13.03 -0.16 13.41
N VAL A 198 -13.62 -1.31 13.14
CA VAL A 198 -14.31 -1.61 11.88
C VAL A 198 -15.71 -2.11 12.20
N LEU A 199 -16.71 -1.44 11.64
CA LEU A 199 -18.10 -1.87 11.70
C LEU A 199 -18.50 -2.38 10.31
N VAL A 200 -19.16 -3.52 10.27
CA VAL A 200 -19.74 -4.10 9.06
C VAL A 200 -21.26 -4.17 9.27
N ASN A 201 -22.00 -3.43 8.47
CA ASN A 201 -23.45 -3.31 8.60
C ASN A 201 -23.90 -2.95 10.03
N GLY A 202 -23.15 -2.04 10.70
CA GLY A 202 -23.39 -1.57 12.05
C GLY A 202 -22.92 -2.49 13.17
N GLN A 203 -22.39 -3.67 12.86
CA GLN A 203 -21.84 -4.61 13.83
C GLN A 203 -20.31 -4.48 13.91
N GLU A 204 -19.77 -4.38 15.10
CA GLU A 204 -18.33 -4.26 15.32
C GLU A 204 -17.63 -5.57 14.95
N ALA A 205 -16.75 -5.49 13.96
CA ALA A 205 -15.95 -6.61 13.46
C ALA A 205 -14.51 -6.58 13.96
N VAL A 206 -13.98 -5.37 14.20
CA VAL A 206 -12.62 -5.15 14.72
C VAL A 206 -12.69 -4.05 15.78
N ARG A 207 -11.99 -4.26 16.89
CA ARG A 207 -11.80 -3.30 17.98
C ARG A 207 -10.30 -3.19 18.30
N ASP A 208 -9.77 -1.97 18.32
CA ASP A 208 -8.37 -1.66 18.62
C ASP A 208 -7.35 -2.50 17.81
N GLY A 209 -7.69 -2.80 16.55
CA GLY A 209 -6.86 -3.57 15.63
C GLY A 209 -7.05 -5.09 15.71
N GLU A 210 -7.83 -5.59 16.69
CA GLU A 210 -8.07 -7.01 16.88
C GLU A 210 -9.48 -7.44 16.43
N PRO A 211 -9.62 -8.60 15.75
CA PRO A 211 -10.92 -9.13 15.40
C PRO A 211 -11.73 -9.45 16.67
N VAL A 212 -13.02 -9.10 16.68
CA VAL A 212 -13.93 -9.52 17.76
C VAL A 212 -14.22 -11.02 17.66
N GLU A 213 -14.54 -11.67 18.78
CA GLU A 213 -14.79 -13.13 18.83
C GLU A 213 -15.89 -13.60 17.88
N ALA A 214 -16.88 -12.75 17.64
CA ALA A 214 -18.01 -13.05 16.76
C ALA A 214 -17.63 -13.05 15.26
N LEU A 215 -16.52 -12.40 14.87
CA LEU A 215 -16.07 -12.37 13.47
C LEU A 215 -15.68 -13.77 12.99
N GLY A 216 -16.26 -14.18 11.87
CA GLY A 216 -16.10 -15.53 11.34
C GLY A 216 -17.04 -16.59 11.92
N ARG A 217 -17.75 -16.29 13.05
CA ARG A 217 -18.78 -17.16 13.64
C ARG A 217 -20.19 -16.69 13.33
N GLN A 218 -20.36 -15.40 13.08
CA GLN A 218 -21.63 -14.77 12.70
C GLN A 218 -21.50 -14.07 11.36
N ARG A 219 -22.65 -13.85 10.70
CA ARG A 219 -22.72 -13.10 9.45
C ARG A 219 -22.92 -11.62 9.76
N PHE A 220 -21.92 -10.81 9.50
CA PHE A 220 -22.00 -9.36 9.63
C PHE A 220 -22.39 -8.68 8.33
N GLY A 221 -21.73 -9.06 7.24
CA GLY A 221 -21.85 -8.42 5.95
C GLY A 221 -22.93 -9.00 5.05
N GLN A 222 -23.06 -8.38 3.90
CA GLN A 222 -23.96 -8.81 2.82
C GLN A 222 -23.19 -8.83 1.51
N VAL A 223 -23.64 -9.66 0.57
CA VAL A 223 -23.13 -9.61 -0.80
C VAL A 223 -23.63 -8.34 -1.47
N LEU A 224 -22.70 -7.47 -1.86
CA LEU A 224 -23.02 -6.30 -2.66
C LEU A 224 -23.26 -6.71 -4.11
N ARG A 225 -24.37 -6.27 -4.69
CA ARG A 225 -24.70 -6.49 -6.09
C ARG A 225 -24.77 -5.16 -6.81
N VAL A 226 -24.30 -5.14 -8.04
CA VAL A 226 -24.45 -4.01 -8.94
C VAL A 226 -25.94 -3.77 -9.16
N GLY A 227 -26.38 -2.55 -8.93
CA GLY A 227 -27.77 -2.11 -9.10
C GLY A 227 -27.82 -0.68 -9.64
N ALA A 228 -28.99 -0.24 -10.08
CA ALA A 228 -29.15 1.16 -10.43
C ALA A 228 -28.96 2.03 -9.16
N PRO A 229 -28.22 3.15 -9.24
CA PRO A 229 -28.11 4.10 -8.13
C PRO A 229 -29.50 4.52 -7.67
N SER A 230 -29.73 4.58 -6.37
CA SER A 230 -31.00 5.12 -5.87
C SER A 230 -31.12 6.57 -6.33
N LEU A 231 -32.33 7.03 -6.62
CA LEU A 231 -32.58 8.42 -7.04
C LEU A 231 -32.11 9.45 -6.00
N ARG A 232 -31.85 9.01 -4.76
CA ARG A 232 -31.32 9.83 -3.65
C ARG A 232 -29.81 10.12 -3.82
N ASP A 233 -29.05 9.31 -4.59
CA ASP A 233 -27.61 9.46 -4.76
C ASP A 233 -27.21 10.51 -5.80
N ARG A 234 -28.15 11.04 -6.57
CA ARG A 234 -27.89 12.04 -7.62
C ARG A 234 -27.61 13.45 -7.09
N GLY A 235 -27.72 13.67 -5.79
CA GLY A 235 -27.58 14.98 -5.14
C GLY A 235 -26.26 15.25 -4.42
N THR A 236 -25.40 14.24 -4.23
CA THR A 236 -24.11 14.44 -3.57
C THR A 236 -23.00 14.64 -4.60
N SER A 237 -22.84 15.89 -5.04
CA SER A 237 -21.63 16.29 -5.77
C SER A 237 -20.40 16.05 -4.88
N PRO A 238 -19.29 15.56 -5.44
CA PRO A 238 -18.05 15.44 -4.67
C PRO A 238 -17.65 16.82 -4.12
N PRO A 239 -17.01 16.87 -2.94
CA PRO A 239 -16.45 18.12 -2.44
C PRO A 239 -15.55 18.74 -3.52
N GLU A 240 -15.76 20.03 -3.76
CA GLU A 240 -15.08 20.78 -4.81
C GLU A 240 -13.57 20.61 -4.70
N ALA A 241 -12.94 20.15 -5.77
CA ALA A 241 -11.49 20.02 -5.82
C ALA A 241 -10.90 21.42 -5.69
N ALA A 242 -10.05 21.64 -4.69
CA ALA A 242 -9.21 22.83 -4.65
C ALA A 242 -8.47 22.90 -5.99
N GLY A 243 -8.84 23.84 -6.84
CA GLY A 243 -8.32 23.99 -8.19
C GLY A 243 -6.79 24.14 -8.17
N PRO A 244 -6.11 23.69 -9.21
CA PRO A 244 -4.67 23.90 -9.33
C PRO A 244 -4.40 25.40 -9.31
N ARG A 245 -3.54 25.83 -8.37
CA ARG A 245 -3.06 27.22 -8.35
C ARG A 245 -2.39 27.48 -9.70
N SER A 246 -2.89 28.44 -10.44
CA SER A 246 -2.31 28.91 -11.66
C SER A 246 -0.84 29.29 -11.39
N ARG A 247 0.09 28.60 -12.07
CA ARG A 247 1.46 29.07 -12.18
C ARG A 247 1.42 30.33 -13.05
N THR A 248 1.39 31.48 -12.41
CA THR A 248 1.75 32.71 -13.10
C THR A 248 3.23 32.62 -13.42
N GLY A 249 3.53 32.41 -14.69
CA GLY A 249 4.87 32.54 -15.21
C GLY A 249 5.34 33.99 -15.01
N SER A 250 6.55 34.15 -14.46
CA SER A 250 7.35 35.33 -14.70
C SER A 250 8.59 34.86 -15.42
N ASP A 251 8.59 35.10 -16.74
CA ASP A 251 9.81 35.20 -17.53
C ASP A 251 10.75 36.25 -16.91
N ARG A 252 11.98 35.83 -16.63
CA ARG A 252 13.23 36.51 -17.03
C ARG A 252 14.43 35.69 -16.64
#